data_771de507bda1b2def2702cc9ef4d8b4b
#
_entry.id   771de507bda1b2def2702cc9ef4d8b4b
#
_cell.length_a   1.000
_cell.length_b   1.000
_cell.length_c   1.000
_cell.angle_alpha   90.00
_cell.angle_beta   90.00
_cell.angle_gamma   90.00
#
_symmetry.space_group_name_H-M   'P 1'
#
loop_
_entity.id
_entity.type
_entity.pdbx_description
1 polymer ?
#
loop_
_entity_poly.entity_id
_entity_poly.type
_entity_poly.pdbx_seq_one_letter_code
_entity_poly.pdbx_strand_id
1 'polypeptide(L)'
;MKVKVNLAKASKKMASACSSDNKIQIALWVVLGVFIVAVIIFAVFYPNRFRRMDNQESFENLDALMETPASGDDDPKKVFSSTKPTMVLFYAPWCGHCKTMKPEYEQLRKKYMKNPNKNVAMINCDDHKDFASKSGVQGFPTLRLYKNPKANKYVDYDGPRTADAIETFLSDN
;
A
#
# COMPACT_ATOMS: atom_id res chain seq x y z
N MET A 1 -7.35 70.06 -51.25
CA MET A 1 -8.59 69.41 -50.75
C MET A 1 -8.57 67.88 -50.62
N LYS A 2 -7.42 67.19 -50.78
CA LYS A 2 -7.35 65.70 -50.74
C LYS A 2 -6.86 65.09 -49.39
N VAL A 3 -6.36 65.92 -48.44
CA VAL A 3 -5.79 65.43 -47.16
C VAL A 3 -6.86 65.21 -46.09
N LYS A 4 -7.97 65.95 -46.09
CA LYS A 4 -9.04 65.78 -45.06
C LYS A 4 -9.87 64.47 -45.14
N VAL A 5 -9.92 63.84 -46.32
CA VAL A 5 -10.73 62.61 -46.53
C VAL A 5 -10.05 61.36 -45.93
N ASN A 6 -8.72 61.34 -45.84
CA ASN A 6 -7.99 60.20 -45.33
C ASN A 6 -7.99 60.10 -43.79
N LEU A 7 -8.09 61.23 -43.08
CA LEU A 7 -8.14 61.21 -41.61
C LEU A 7 -9.48 60.71 -41.09
N ALA A 8 -10.58 61.01 -41.74
CA ALA A 8 -11.91 60.51 -41.32
C ALA A 8 -12.10 59.03 -41.58
N LYS A 9 -11.44 58.44 -42.59
CA LYS A 9 -11.42 56.98 -42.83
C LYS A 9 -10.52 56.23 -41.82
N ALA A 10 -9.42 56.82 -41.39
CA ALA A 10 -8.52 56.27 -40.40
C ALA A 10 -9.16 56.28 -39.03
N SER A 11 -9.86 57.32 -38.60
CA SER A 11 -10.55 57.41 -37.32
C SER A 11 -11.72 56.40 -37.20
N LYS A 12 -12.48 56.18 -38.29
CA LYS A 12 -13.56 55.17 -38.32
C LYS A 12 -13.02 53.75 -38.24
N LYS A 13 -11.85 53.48 -38.79
CA LYS A 13 -11.23 52.13 -38.74
C LYS A 13 -10.64 51.85 -37.36
N MET A 14 -10.12 52.86 -36.65
CA MET A 14 -9.68 52.72 -35.26
C MET A 14 -10.85 52.54 -34.28
N ALA A 15 -11.94 53.24 -34.48
CA ALA A 15 -13.13 53.10 -33.62
C ALA A 15 -13.81 51.74 -33.77
N SER A 16 -13.76 51.11 -34.95
CA SER A 16 -14.32 49.76 -35.15
C SER A 16 -13.43 48.67 -34.59
N ALA A 17 -12.10 48.86 -34.52
CA ALA A 17 -11.17 47.93 -33.93
C ALA A 17 -11.30 47.89 -32.37
N CYS A 18 -11.44 49.05 -31.74
CA CYS A 18 -11.60 49.16 -30.28
C CYS A 18 -12.93 48.58 -29.78
N SER A 19 -14.01 48.55 -30.60
CA SER A 19 -15.29 47.93 -30.23
C SER A 19 -15.28 46.39 -30.31
N SER A 20 -14.37 45.83 -31.12
CA SER A 20 -14.24 44.36 -31.23
C SER A 20 -13.52 43.76 -30.03
N ASP A 21 -12.50 44.44 -29.51
CA ASP A 21 -11.70 43.93 -28.38
C ASP A 21 -12.52 43.84 -27.07
N ASN A 22 -13.42 44.81 -26.86
CA ASN A 22 -14.29 44.75 -25.68
C ASN A 22 -15.27 43.57 -25.69
N LYS A 23 -15.78 43.16 -26.84
CA LYS A 23 -16.67 42.01 -26.95
C LYS A 23 -15.93 40.71 -26.71
N ILE A 24 -14.70 40.58 -27.18
CA ILE A 24 -13.85 39.42 -26.95
C ILE A 24 -13.44 39.35 -25.48
N GLN A 25 -13.08 40.47 -24.88
CA GLN A 25 -12.78 40.59 -23.46
C GLN A 25 -13.97 40.16 -22.58
N ILE A 26 -15.15 40.66 -22.86
CA ILE A 26 -16.36 40.27 -22.10
C ILE A 26 -16.66 38.79 -22.28
N ALA A 27 -16.53 38.23 -23.49
CA ALA A 27 -16.73 36.82 -23.75
C ALA A 27 -15.75 35.95 -22.95
N LEU A 28 -14.45 36.36 -22.87
CA LEU A 28 -13.43 35.67 -22.07
C LEU A 28 -13.77 35.68 -20.56
N TRP A 29 -14.23 36.81 -20.03
CA TRP A 29 -14.62 36.92 -18.62
C TRP A 29 -15.84 36.06 -18.28
N VAL A 30 -16.82 35.96 -19.20
CA VAL A 30 -18.00 35.11 -19.04
C VAL A 30 -17.60 33.64 -19.03
N VAL A 31 -16.73 33.22 -19.97
CA VAL A 31 -16.23 31.82 -20.02
C VAL A 31 -15.45 31.48 -18.77
N LEU A 32 -14.57 32.40 -18.31
CA LEU A 32 -13.81 32.19 -17.07
C LEU A 32 -14.72 32.11 -15.86
N GLY A 33 -15.75 32.96 -15.77
CA GLY A 33 -16.75 32.93 -14.69
C GLY A 33 -17.53 31.60 -14.65
N VAL A 34 -17.99 31.12 -15.80
CA VAL A 34 -18.67 29.82 -15.90
C VAL A 34 -17.76 28.67 -15.49
N PHE A 35 -16.49 28.72 -15.89
CA PHE A 35 -15.50 27.70 -15.51
C PHE A 35 -15.27 27.67 -13.99
N ILE A 36 -15.10 28.84 -13.36
CA ILE A 36 -14.93 28.95 -11.90
C ILE A 36 -16.16 28.40 -11.16
N VAL A 37 -17.36 28.74 -11.61
CA VAL A 37 -18.60 28.22 -11.00
C VAL A 37 -18.69 26.71 -11.17
N ALA A 38 -18.34 26.17 -12.32
CA ALA A 38 -18.32 24.72 -12.55
C ALA A 38 -17.30 24.00 -11.63
N VAL A 39 -16.12 24.59 -11.42
CA VAL A 39 -15.11 24.05 -10.48
C VAL A 39 -15.61 24.09 -9.05
N ILE A 40 -16.27 25.17 -8.64
CA ILE A 40 -16.86 25.29 -7.28
C ILE A 40 -17.97 24.25 -7.07
N ILE A 41 -18.88 24.10 -8.05
CA ILE A 41 -19.93 23.09 -8.01
C ILE A 41 -19.32 21.69 -7.92
N PHE A 42 -18.30 21.42 -8.74
CA PHE A 42 -17.58 20.14 -8.68
C PHE A 42 -16.94 19.89 -7.31
N ALA A 43 -16.27 20.89 -6.74
CA ALA A 43 -15.65 20.79 -5.42
C ALA A 43 -16.66 20.60 -4.28
N VAL A 44 -17.86 21.21 -4.38
CA VAL A 44 -18.90 21.12 -3.35
C VAL A 44 -19.69 19.81 -3.45
N PHE A 45 -20.03 19.37 -4.67
CA PHE A 45 -20.85 18.16 -4.88
C PHE A 45 -20.05 16.86 -4.93
N TYR A 46 -18.73 16.92 -5.20
CA TYR A 46 -17.88 15.73 -5.27
C TYR A 46 -16.70 15.76 -4.26
N PRO A 47 -16.92 16.07 -2.97
CA PRO A 47 -15.84 16.18 -2.00
C PRO A 47 -15.04 14.86 -1.84
N ASN A 48 -15.70 13.71 -2.06
CA ASN A 48 -15.06 12.41 -1.91
C ASN A 48 -14.23 11.96 -3.13
N ARG A 49 -14.35 12.64 -4.27
CA ARG A 49 -13.48 12.36 -5.43
C ARG A 49 -12.19 13.16 -5.36
N PHE A 50 -12.22 14.37 -4.83
CA PHE A 50 -11.02 15.21 -4.69
C PHE A 50 -10.14 14.76 -3.53
N ARG A 51 -10.72 14.20 -2.46
CA ARG A 51 -9.98 13.64 -1.31
C ARG A 51 -9.17 12.37 -1.66
N ARG A 52 -9.32 11.82 -2.87
CA ARG A 52 -8.58 10.64 -3.35
C ARG A 52 -7.34 11.00 -4.18
N MET A 53 -7.06 12.29 -4.38
CA MET A 53 -5.87 12.81 -5.06
C MET A 53 -4.82 13.42 -4.11
N ASP A 54 -5.12 13.52 -2.81
CA ASP A 54 -4.11 13.80 -1.80
C ASP A 54 -3.33 12.49 -1.51
N ASN A 55 -2.53 12.10 -2.51
CA ASN A 55 -1.57 11.00 -2.45
C ASN A 55 -0.40 11.32 -1.51
N GLN A 56 -0.61 12.14 -0.48
CA GLN A 56 0.37 12.35 0.56
C GLN A 56 0.36 11.21 1.60
N GLU A 57 -0.76 10.48 1.72
CA GLU A 57 -0.78 9.23 2.50
C GLU A 57 0.05 8.09 1.88
N SER A 58 0.43 8.20 0.60
CA SER A 58 1.20 7.16 -0.07
C SER A 58 2.68 7.14 0.32
N PHE A 59 3.23 8.26 0.78
CA PHE A 59 4.63 8.33 1.21
C PHE A 59 4.81 7.97 2.68
N GLU A 60 3.91 8.38 3.57
CA GLU A 60 3.94 7.94 4.99
C GLU A 60 3.58 6.46 5.12
N ASN A 61 2.70 5.92 4.25
CA ASN A 61 2.42 4.49 4.20
C ASN A 61 3.53 3.68 3.51
N LEU A 62 4.36 4.29 2.69
CA LEU A 62 5.52 3.59 2.11
C LEU A 62 6.60 3.36 3.18
N ASP A 63 6.80 4.31 4.09
CA ASP A 63 7.68 4.14 5.25
C ASP A 63 7.09 3.15 6.26
N ALA A 64 5.78 3.18 6.50
CA ALA A 64 5.10 2.17 7.32
C ALA A 64 5.07 0.77 6.66
N LEU A 65 5.13 0.69 5.32
CA LEU A 65 5.30 -0.55 4.58
C LEU A 65 6.77 -0.98 4.47
N MET A 66 7.71 -0.04 4.65
CA MET A 66 9.14 -0.32 4.75
C MET A 66 9.57 -0.59 6.20
N GLU A 67 8.80 -0.18 7.20
CA GLU A 67 9.05 -0.44 8.63
C GLU A 67 8.45 -1.75 9.16
N THR A 68 7.95 -2.66 8.34
CA THR A 68 7.97 -4.05 8.73
C THR A 68 9.38 -4.57 8.43
N PRO A 69 10.27 -4.67 9.42
CA PRO A 69 11.59 -5.19 9.16
C PRO A 69 11.44 -6.58 8.58
N ALA A 70 11.97 -6.80 7.40
CA ALA A 70 12.02 -8.12 6.78
C ALA A 70 12.83 -9.14 7.63
N SER A 71 13.32 -8.70 8.79
CA SER A 71 14.03 -9.48 9.81
C SER A 71 13.39 -9.39 11.21
N GLY A 72 12.22 -8.76 11.36
CA GLY A 72 11.51 -8.68 12.64
C GLY A 72 10.64 -9.90 12.92
N ASP A 73 10.51 -10.24 14.20
CA ASP A 73 9.62 -11.30 14.67
C ASP A 73 8.16 -10.85 14.61
N ASP A 74 7.27 -11.79 14.40
CA ASP A 74 5.85 -11.50 14.38
C ASP A 74 5.23 -11.60 15.78
N ASP A 75 4.32 -10.67 16.10
CA ASP A 75 3.52 -10.76 17.32
C ASP A 75 2.54 -11.96 17.21
N PRO A 76 2.63 -12.93 18.14
CA PRO A 76 1.73 -14.09 18.15
C PRO A 76 0.26 -13.69 18.13
N LYS A 77 -0.14 -12.62 18.83
CA LYS A 77 -1.54 -12.16 18.87
C LYS A 77 -2.03 -11.79 17.47
N LYS A 78 -1.19 -11.11 16.69
CA LYS A 78 -1.50 -10.72 15.31
C LYS A 78 -1.59 -11.93 14.40
N VAL A 79 -0.63 -12.86 14.48
CA VAL A 79 -0.59 -14.09 13.67
C VAL A 79 -1.84 -14.94 13.94
N PHE A 80 -2.18 -15.15 15.21
CA PHE A 80 -3.29 -16.03 15.62
C PHE A 80 -4.67 -15.34 15.64
N SER A 81 -4.75 -14.05 15.31
CA SER A 81 -6.02 -13.39 14.98
C SER A 81 -6.46 -13.63 13.53
N SER A 82 -5.54 -14.07 12.68
CA SER A 82 -5.79 -14.33 11.25
C SER A 82 -6.53 -15.65 11.03
N THR A 83 -7.34 -15.70 9.98
CA THR A 83 -7.97 -16.92 9.47
C THR A 83 -7.24 -17.49 8.26
N LYS A 84 -6.20 -16.79 7.76
CA LYS A 84 -5.43 -17.26 6.60
C LYS A 84 -4.52 -18.43 6.99
N PRO A 85 -4.41 -19.45 6.14
CA PRO A 85 -3.40 -20.49 6.32
C PRO A 85 -2.01 -19.86 6.51
N THR A 86 -1.36 -20.20 7.63
CA THR A 86 -0.10 -19.58 8.04
C THR A 86 0.91 -20.63 8.43
N MET A 87 2.05 -20.65 7.73
CA MET A 87 3.23 -21.39 8.16
C MET A 87 3.94 -20.60 9.26
N VAL A 88 4.17 -21.21 10.41
CA VAL A 88 4.80 -20.57 11.57
C VAL A 88 6.09 -21.28 11.92
N LEU A 89 7.19 -20.53 11.96
CA LEU A 89 8.45 -20.97 12.52
C LEU A 89 8.54 -20.50 13.98
N PHE A 90 8.60 -21.45 14.89
CA PHE A 90 8.96 -21.23 16.29
C PHE A 90 10.46 -21.42 16.44
N TYR A 91 11.17 -20.40 16.91
CA TYR A 91 12.61 -20.44 17.00
C TYR A 91 13.14 -19.75 18.26
N ALA A 92 14.41 -19.99 18.56
CA ALA A 92 15.16 -19.24 19.57
C ALA A 92 16.44 -18.67 18.98
N PRO A 93 16.85 -17.41 19.31
CA PRO A 93 18.02 -16.76 18.74
C PRO A 93 19.35 -17.49 19.00
N TRP A 94 19.45 -18.20 20.11
CA TRP A 94 20.64 -18.97 20.51
C TRP A 94 20.73 -20.34 19.82
N CYS A 95 19.63 -20.83 19.21
CA CYS A 95 19.59 -22.16 18.59
C CYS A 95 20.38 -22.18 17.27
N GLY A 96 21.41 -23.02 17.17
CA GLY A 96 22.26 -23.16 15.99
C GLY A 96 21.49 -23.57 14.73
N HIS A 97 20.62 -24.57 14.84
CA HIS A 97 19.78 -25.01 13.70
C HIS A 97 18.80 -23.93 13.23
N CYS A 98 18.32 -23.08 14.14
CA CYS A 98 17.48 -21.94 13.78
C CYS A 98 18.28 -20.90 13.00
N LYS A 99 19.52 -20.62 13.42
CA LYS A 99 20.40 -19.66 12.71
C LYS A 99 20.68 -20.10 11.26
N THR A 100 20.89 -21.39 11.06
CA THR A 100 21.14 -21.94 9.71
C THR A 100 19.90 -21.85 8.83
N MET A 101 18.71 -22.11 9.38
CA MET A 101 17.47 -22.11 8.64
C MET A 101 16.89 -20.72 8.40
N LYS A 102 17.14 -19.78 9.30
CA LYS A 102 16.51 -18.45 9.29
C LYS A 102 16.63 -17.71 7.97
N PRO A 103 17.80 -17.63 7.29
CA PRO A 103 17.92 -16.95 6.00
C PRO A 103 16.99 -17.49 4.93
N GLU A 104 16.88 -18.80 4.81
CA GLU A 104 15.98 -19.48 3.87
C GLU A 104 14.52 -19.16 4.18
N TYR A 105 14.16 -19.23 5.45
CA TYR A 105 12.79 -18.95 5.89
C TYR A 105 12.40 -17.48 5.71
N GLU A 106 13.33 -16.55 5.90
CA GLU A 106 13.11 -15.11 5.65
C GLU A 106 12.88 -14.81 4.17
N GLN A 107 13.54 -15.53 3.25
CA GLN A 107 13.27 -15.41 1.82
C GLN A 107 11.84 -15.85 1.49
N LEU A 108 11.42 -16.99 2.02
CA LEU A 108 10.06 -17.48 1.89
C LEU A 108 9.05 -16.45 2.47
N ARG A 109 9.32 -15.94 3.66
CA ARG A 109 8.49 -14.93 4.30
C ARG A 109 8.31 -13.68 3.44
N LYS A 110 9.39 -13.13 2.87
CA LYS A 110 9.34 -11.98 1.94
C LYS A 110 8.45 -12.26 0.73
N LYS A 111 8.52 -13.47 0.17
CA LYS A 111 7.70 -13.89 -0.97
C LYS A 111 6.20 -13.89 -0.60
N TYR A 112 5.85 -14.30 0.60
CA TYR A 112 4.46 -14.39 1.07
C TYR A 112 3.92 -13.13 1.75
N MET A 113 4.73 -12.11 1.99
CA MET A 113 4.34 -10.89 2.69
C MET A 113 3.12 -10.17 2.05
N LYS A 114 3.01 -10.20 0.73
CA LYS A 114 1.89 -9.61 -0.04
C LYS A 114 0.88 -10.66 -0.53
N ASN A 115 1.00 -11.91 -0.11
CA ASN A 115 0.08 -12.97 -0.55
C ASN A 115 -1.29 -12.80 0.14
N PRO A 116 -2.40 -12.69 -0.63
CA PRO A 116 -3.72 -12.50 -0.04
C PRO A 116 -4.27 -13.76 0.64
N ASN A 117 -3.79 -14.94 0.26
CA ASN A 117 -4.40 -16.21 0.64
C ASN A 117 -3.64 -16.98 1.72
N LYS A 118 -2.32 -16.84 1.75
CA LYS A 118 -1.44 -17.61 2.68
C LYS A 118 -0.45 -16.66 3.35
N ASN A 119 0.04 -17.03 4.52
CA ASN A 119 1.00 -16.23 5.27
C ASN A 119 2.17 -17.10 5.77
N VAL A 120 3.31 -16.47 6.03
CA VAL A 120 4.51 -17.08 6.60
C VAL A 120 4.99 -16.19 7.73
N ALA A 121 5.04 -16.74 8.95
CA ALA A 121 5.34 -15.99 10.17
C ALA A 121 6.48 -16.63 10.96
N MET A 122 7.20 -15.82 11.74
CA MET A 122 8.29 -16.22 12.62
C MET A 122 8.01 -15.72 14.03
N ILE A 123 8.12 -16.58 15.02
CA ILE A 123 7.90 -16.26 16.42
C ILE A 123 9.17 -16.57 17.22
N ASN A 124 9.74 -15.54 17.84
CA ASN A 124 10.81 -15.69 18.80
C ASN A 124 10.26 -16.21 20.12
N CYS A 125 10.62 -17.42 20.47
CA CYS A 125 10.11 -18.06 21.68
C CYS A 125 10.77 -17.56 22.95
N ASP A 126 11.92 -16.88 22.88
CA ASP A 126 12.52 -16.23 24.05
C ASP A 126 11.72 -15.01 24.49
N ASP A 127 11.17 -14.25 23.53
CA ASP A 127 10.33 -13.09 23.79
C ASP A 127 8.89 -13.49 24.14
N HIS A 128 8.45 -14.67 23.68
CA HIS A 128 7.08 -15.16 23.82
C HIS A 128 7.01 -16.54 24.49
N LYS A 129 7.72 -16.72 25.62
CA LYS A 129 7.85 -18.02 26.35
C LYS A 129 6.52 -18.65 26.73
N ASP A 130 5.62 -17.84 27.28
CA ASP A 130 4.29 -18.33 27.69
C ASP A 130 3.47 -18.83 26.50
N PHE A 131 3.59 -18.13 25.36
CA PHE A 131 2.91 -18.53 24.14
C PHE A 131 3.50 -19.82 23.56
N ALA A 132 4.81 -19.94 23.49
CA ALA A 132 5.51 -21.15 23.03
C ALA A 132 5.13 -22.38 23.88
N SER A 133 5.12 -22.22 25.20
CA SER A 133 4.72 -23.25 26.13
C SER A 133 3.25 -23.69 25.93
N LYS A 134 2.32 -22.74 25.86
CA LYS A 134 0.90 -22.99 25.59
C LYS A 134 0.65 -23.64 24.23
N SER A 135 1.51 -23.35 23.26
CA SER A 135 1.47 -23.95 21.93
C SER A 135 2.07 -25.34 21.87
N GLY A 136 2.61 -25.86 22.99
CA GLY A 136 3.22 -27.20 23.06
C GLY A 136 4.51 -27.33 22.23
N VAL A 137 5.28 -26.23 22.09
CA VAL A 137 6.58 -26.25 21.43
C VAL A 137 7.62 -26.81 22.39
N GLN A 138 8.21 -27.96 22.06
CA GLN A 138 9.17 -28.68 22.93
C GLN A 138 10.62 -28.47 22.50
N GLY A 139 10.87 -27.95 21.30
CA GLY A 139 12.22 -27.78 20.77
C GLY A 139 12.27 -26.80 19.62
N PHE A 140 13.50 -26.45 19.19
CA PHE A 140 13.71 -25.45 18.11
C PHE A 140 14.67 -25.98 17.03
N PRO A 141 14.41 -25.66 15.78
CA PRO A 141 13.20 -25.00 15.24
C PRO A 141 12.01 -25.97 15.21
N THR A 142 10.80 -25.46 15.46
CA THR A 142 9.55 -26.16 15.19
C THR A 142 8.79 -25.41 14.11
N LEU A 143 8.32 -26.12 13.08
CA LEU A 143 7.51 -25.56 11.99
C LEU A 143 6.13 -26.18 12.02
N ARG A 144 5.12 -25.31 11.93
CA ARG A 144 3.70 -25.71 11.91
C ARG A 144 2.92 -24.95 10.88
N LEU A 145 2.14 -25.67 10.10
CA LEU A 145 1.15 -25.06 9.22
C LEU A 145 -0.19 -24.99 9.94
N TYR A 146 -0.62 -23.80 10.28
CA TYR A 146 -1.96 -23.55 10.79
C TYR A 146 -2.90 -23.25 9.61
N LYS A 147 -3.81 -24.18 9.30
CA LYS A 147 -4.84 -23.96 8.26
C LYS A 147 -5.81 -22.84 8.62
N ASN A 148 -6.07 -22.67 9.90
CA ASN A 148 -6.76 -21.53 10.49
C ASN A 148 -6.11 -21.23 11.84
N PRO A 149 -5.21 -20.24 11.93
CA PRO A 149 -4.51 -19.91 13.17
C PRO A 149 -5.47 -19.62 14.34
N LYS A 150 -6.57 -18.90 14.08
CA LYS A 150 -7.58 -18.58 15.09
C LYS A 150 -8.22 -19.83 15.70
N ALA A 151 -8.35 -20.91 14.96
CA ALA A 151 -8.89 -22.18 15.45
C ALA A 151 -7.81 -23.09 16.12
N ASN A 152 -6.55 -22.66 16.10
CA ASN A 152 -5.38 -23.38 16.65
C ASN A 152 -5.24 -24.83 16.14
N LYS A 153 -5.68 -25.09 14.91
CA LYS A 153 -5.51 -26.39 14.25
C LYS A 153 -4.30 -26.34 13.33
N TYR A 154 -3.33 -27.21 13.59
CA TYR A 154 -2.08 -27.21 12.85
C TYR A 154 -1.69 -28.62 12.38
N VAL A 155 -0.73 -28.66 11.46
CA VAL A 155 0.02 -29.81 11.01
C VAL A 155 1.49 -29.52 11.23
N ASP A 156 2.22 -30.39 11.90
CA ASP A 156 3.67 -30.27 12.08
C ASP A 156 4.37 -30.54 10.74
N TYR A 157 5.46 -29.83 10.50
CA TYR A 157 6.30 -30.02 9.33
C TYR A 157 7.64 -30.59 9.72
N ASP A 158 7.89 -31.82 9.30
CA ASP A 158 9.12 -32.58 9.59
C ASP A 158 10.00 -32.77 8.33
N GLY A 159 9.71 -32.05 7.25
CA GLY A 159 10.44 -32.16 5.99
C GLY A 159 11.77 -31.41 5.97
N PRO A 160 12.43 -31.34 4.79
CA PRO A 160 13.66 -30.59 4.59
C PRO A 160 13.49 -29.11 4.91
N ARG A 161 14.50 -28.51 5.56
CA ARG A 161 14.46 -27.12 6.05
C ARG A 161 14.87 -26.09 4.98
N THR A 162 14.57 -26.36 3.73
CA THR A 162 14.82 -25.45 2.60
C THR A 162 13.55 -24.65 2.28
N ALA A 163 13.72 -23.46 1.74
CA ALA A 163 12.60 -22.59 1.36
C ALA A 163 11.64 -23.29 0.39
N ASP A 164 12.18 -23.99 -0.62
CA ASP A 164 11.39 -24.68 -1.65
C ASP A 164 10.56 -25.84 -1.08
N ALA A 165 11.14 -26.65 -0.18
CA ALA A 165 10.42 -27.76 0.43
C ALA A 165 9.28 -27.29 1.34
N ILE A 166 9.51 -26.22 2.12
CA ILE A 166 8.50 -25.61 2.96
C ILE A 166 7.41 -24.96 2.12
N GLU A 167 7.78 -24.31 1.03
CA GLU A 167 6.84 -23.72 0.09
C GLU A 167 5.95 -24.76 -0.57
N THR A 168 6.53 -25.86 -1.03
CA THR A 168 5.75 -26.99 -1.60
C THR A 168 4.73 -27.49 -0.59
N PHE A 169 5.17 -27.75 0.65
CA PHE A 169 4.25 -28.19 1.71
C PHE A 169 3.13 -27.16 1.97
N LEU A 170 3.48 -25.87 2.01
CA LEU A 170 2.50 -24.80 2.19
C LEU A 170 1.53 -24.73 1.02
N SER A 171 1.97 -25.07 -0.19
CA SER A 171 1.13 -25.02 -1.41
C SER A 171 0.13 -26.16 -1.46
N ASP A 172 0.56 -27.35 -1.04
CA ASP A 172 -0.22 -28.61 -1.12
C ASP A 172 -1.28 -28.74 -0.02
N ASN A 173 -1.22 -27.90 1.02
CA ASN A 173 -2.09 -27.93 2.19
C ASN A 173 -2.91 -26.66 2.38
#